data_188fbf256bbdd380ee71773126e2e37a
#
_entry.id   188fbf256bbdd380ee71773126e2e37a
#
_cell.length_a   1.000
_cell.length_b   1.000
_cell.length_c   1.000
_cell.angle_alpha   90.00
_cell.angle_beta   90.00
_cell.angle_gamma   90.00
#
_symmetry.space_group_name_H-M   'P 1'
#
loop_
_entity.id
_entity.type
_entity.pdbx_description
1 polymer ?
#
loop_
_entity_poly.entity_id
_entity_poly.type
_entity_poly.pdbx_seq_one_letter_code
_entity_poly.pdbx_strand_id
1 'polypeptide(L)' 'MTPNKEDYLKCIYEIGTEVEKISNKEIASRMQVSPPAVTEMIKRMISEGLLVKDKSRGYLLTDLGSQLVSDLY' A
#
# COMPACT_ATOMS: atom_id res chain seq x y z
N MET A 1 -3.53 -11.67 -14.50
CA MET A 1 -4.31 -11.54 -13.29
C MET A 1 -4.10 -10.17 -12.67
N THR A 2 -5.17 -9.48 -12.29
CA THR A 2 -5.07 -8.15 -11.70
C THR A 2 -4.83 -8.27 -10.20
N PRO A 3 -3.81 -7.61 -9.64
CA PRO A 3 -3.58 -7.65 -8.20
C PRO A 3 -4.78 -7.07 -7.46
N ASN A 4 -5.15 -7.71 -6.37
CA ASN A 4 -6.24 -7.22 -5.54
C ASN A 4 -5.71 -6.36 -4.38
N LYS A 5 -6.62 -5.83 -3.59
CA LYS A 5 -6.28 -4.95 -2.47
C LYS A 5 -5.32 -5.61 -1.48
N GLU A 6 -5.50 -6.90 -1.23
CA GLU A 6 -4.63 -7.63 -0.30
C GLU A 6 -3.18 -7.67 -0.79
N ASP A 7 -2.99 -7.83 -2.10
CA ASP A 7 -1.65 -7.82 -2.69
C ASP A 7 -0.98 -6.46 -2.48
N TYR A 8 -1.75 -5.37 -2.64
CA TYR A 8 -1.23 -4.02 -2.40
C TYR A 8 -0.86 -3.81 -0.94
N LEU A 9 -1.70 -4.29 -0.03
CA LEU A 9 -1.42 -4.15 1.41
C LEU A 9 -0.11 -4.85 1.79
N LYS A 10 0.08 -6.07 1.30
CA LYS A 10 1.30 -6.82 1.57
C LYS A 10 2.52 -6.11 0.97
N CYS A 11 2.38 -5.60 -0.25
CA CYS A 11 3.46 -4.89 -0.92
C CYS A 11 3.85 -3.63 -0.12
N ILE A 12 2.87 -2.85 0.30
CA ILE A 12 3.12 -1.62 1.06
C ILE A 12 3.80 -1.95 2.39
N TYR A 13 3.35 -2.99 3.06
CA TYR A 13 3.97 -3.44 4.29
C TYR A 13 5.45 -3.78 4.06
N GLU A 14 5.73 -4.58 3.02
CA GLU A 14 7.10 -5.00 2.72
C GLU A 14 8.00 -3.82 2.36
N ILE A 15 7.49 -2.90 1.54
CA ILE A 15 8.26 -1.70 1.20
C ILE A 15 8.59 -0.92 2.46
N GLY A 16 7.64 -0.81 3.37
CA GLY A 16 7.80 -0.06 4.62
C GLY A 16 8.87 -0.62 5.53
N THR A 17 9.20 -1.92 5.40
CA THR A 17 10.28 -2.51 6.18
C THR A 17 11.66 -2.26 5.55
N GLU A 18 11.68 -1.85 4.30
CA GLU A 18 12.94 -1.70 3.54
C GLU A 18 13.35 -0.25 3.30
N VAL A 19 12.38 0.66 3.18
CA VAL A 19 12.66 2.05 2.86
C VAL A 19 11.92 2.97 3.82
N GLU A 20 12.44 4.20 3.96
CA GLU A 20 11.82 5.17 4.86
C GLU A 20 10.55 5.78 4.28
N LYS A 21 10.49 5.95 2.98
CA LYS A 21 9.37 6.60 2.32
C LYS A 21 8.79 5.73 1.23
N ILE A 22 7.52 5.40 1.36
CA ILE A 22 6.80 4.60 0.39
C ILE A 22 6.24 5.52 -0.68
N SER A 23 6.59 5.29 -1.94
CA SER A 23 6.11 6.11 -3.07
C SER A 23 5.24 5.28 -3.99
N ASN A 24 4.37 5.97 -4.74
CA ASN A 24 3.53 5.31 -5.75
C ASN A 24 4.39 4.63 -6.81
N LYS A 25 5.53 5.25 -7.15
CA LYS A 25 6.44 4.70 -8.14
C LYS A 25 7.00 3.36 -7.69
N GLU A 26 7.38 3.28 -6.42
CA GLU A 26 7.92 2.03 -5.86
C GLU A 26 6.85 0.94 -5.86
N ILE A 27 5.63 1.29 -5.46
CA ILE A 27 4.52 0.35 -5.45
C ILE A 27 4.25 -0.15 -6.87
N ALA A 28 4.17 0.78 -7.84
CA ALA A 28 3.91 0.43 -9.24
C ALA A 28 4.99 -0.52 -9.77
N SER A 29 6.24 -0.24 -9.45
CA SER A 29 7.35 -1.06 -9.90
C SER A 29 7.27 -2.47 -9.33
N ARG A 30 7.04 -2.59 -8.03
CA ARG A 30 6.99 -3.91 -7.37
C ARG A 30 5.78 -4.73 -7.78
N MET A 31 4.63 -4.05 -7.96
CA MET A 31 3.40 -4.74 -8.35
C MET A 31 3.31 -4.98 -9.85
N GLN A 32 4.20 -4.34 -10.62
CA GLN A 32 4.18 -4.41 -12.08
C GLN A 32 2.84 -3.94 -12.65
N VAL A 33 2.39 -2.80 -12.14
CA VAL A 33 1.14 -2.16 -12.58
C VAL A 33 1.45 -0.73 -12.96
N SER A 34 0.49 -0.06 -13.63
CA SER A 34 0.66 1.33 -14.03
C SER A 34 0.52 2.26 -12.82
N PRO A 35 1.19 3.44 -12.85
CA PRO A 35 1.01 4.42 -11.78
C PRO A 35 -0.44 4.84 -11.56
N PRO A 36 -1.28 5.03 -12.60
CA PRO A 36 -2.70 5.33 -12.37
C PRO A 36 -3.43 4.23 -11.60
N ALA A 37 -3.09 2.97 -11.84
CA ALA A 37 -3.71 1.86 -11.12
C ALA A 37 -3.36 1.94 -9.63
N VAL A 38 -2.10 2.27 -9.31
CA VAL A 38 -1.67 2.45 -7.92
C VAL A 38 -2.46 3.59 -7.27
N THR A 39 -2.55 4.73 -7.96
CA THR A 39 -3.25 5.91 -7.45
C THR A 39 -4.70 5.57 -7.10
N GLU A 40 -5.39 4.86 -7.98
CA GLU A 40 -6.78 4.47 -7.75
C GLU A 40 -6.91 3.53 -6.54
N MET A 41 -6.02 2.54 -6.44
CA MET A 41 -6.08 1.61 -5.32
C MET A 41 -5.75 2.30 -4.00
N ILE A 42 -4.77 3.21 -4.00
CA ILE A 42 -4.40 3.98 -2.81
C ILE A 42 -5.60 4.80 -2.31
N LYS A 43 -6.29 5.49 -3.22
CA LYS A 43 -7.48 6.26 -2.85
C LYS A 43 -8.55 5.38 -2.21
N ARG A 44 -8.75 4.21 -2.78
CA ARG A 44 -9.72 3.26 -2.28
C ARG A 44 -9.34 2.78 -0.88
N MET A 45 -8.07 2.43 -0.68
CA MET A 45 -7.62 1.97 0.63
C MET A 45 -7.70 3.05 1.69
N ILE A 46 -7.42 4.31 1.33
CA ILE A 46 -7.57 5.43 2.25
C ILE A 46 -9.04 5.58 2.63
N SER A 47 -9.94 5.51 1.65
CA SER A 47 -11.38 5.68 1.92
C SER A 47 -11.93 4.54 2.79
N GLU A 48 -11.31 3.38 2.73
CA GLU A 48 -11.73 2.24 3.53
C GLU A 48 -11.04 2.18 4.90
N GLY A 49 -10.22 3.18 5.20
CA GLY A 49 -9.58 3.26 6.51
C GLY A 49 -8.39 2.32 6.69
N LEU A 50 -7.80 1.84 5.60
CA LEU A 50 -6.68 0.90 5.66
C LEU A 50 -5.32 1.58 5.60
N LEU A 51 -5.29 2.81 5.09
CA LEU A 51 -4.06 3.51 4.80
C LEU A 51 -4.26 5.00 5.03
N VAL A 52 -3.21 5.70 5.44
CA VAL A 52 -3.23 7.16 5.55
C VAL A 52 -1.99 7.74 4.90
N LYS A 53 -2.09 8.97 4.42
CA LYS A 53 -0.94 9.69 3.89
C LYS A 53 -0.11 10.24 5.04
N ASP A 54 1.20 10.20 4.88
CA ASP A 54 2.13 10.76 5.85
C ASP A 54 3.24 11.49 5.12
N LYS A 55 3.57 12.69 5.58
CA LYS A 55 4.58 13.52 4.93
C LYS A 55 5.97 12.87 4.96
N SER A 56 6.31 12.25 6.08
CA SER A 56 7.64 11.66 6.25
C SER A 56 7.76 10.28 5.62
N ARG A 57 6.71 9.49 5.75
CA ARG A 57 6.74 8.07 5.36
C ARG A 57 6.05 7.78 4.03
N GLY A 58 5.39 8.77 3.43
CA GLY A 58 4.58 8.59 2.23
C GLY A 58 3.22 8.02 2.56
N TYR A 59 3.17 6.79 3.03
CA TYR A 59 1.94 6.15 3.48
C TYR A 59 2.20 5.34 4.73
N LEU A 60 1.18 5.24 5.59
CA LEU A 60 1.22 4.40 6.78
C LEU A 60 -0.01 3.53 6.79
N LEU A 61 0.15 2.28 7.16
CA LEU A 61 -0.96 1.39 7.41
C LEU A 61 -1.63 1.82 8.71
N THR A 62 -2.98 1.86 8.69
CA THR A 62 -3.74 2.09 9.91
C THR A 62 -3.73 0.80 10.74
N ASP A 63 -4.30 0.86 11.95
CA ASP A 63 -4.44 -0.35 12.76
C ASP A 63 -5.23 -1.41 12.01
N LEU A 64 -6.29 -0.99 11.31
CA LEU A 64 -7.10 -1.91 10.52
C LEU A 64 -6.30 -2.51 9.37
N GLY A 65 -5.52 -1.67 8.65
CA GLY A 65 -4.67 -2.15 7.57
C GLY A 65 -3.62 -3.12 8.06
N SER A 66 -2.98 -2.81 9.20
CA SER A 66 -1.98 -3.69 9.80
C SER A 66 -2.59 -5.02 10.22
N GLN A 67 -3.81 -4.99 10.76
CA GLN A 67 -4.52 -6.20 11.16
C GLN A 67 -4.77 -7.11 9.96
N LEU A 68 -5.21 -6.52 8.85
CA LEU A 68 -5.45 -7.29 7.63
C LEU A 68 -4.17 -7.91 7.09
N VAL A 69 -3.07 -7.17 7.11
CA VAL A 69 -1.79 -7.72 6.68
C VAL A 69 -1.38 -8.90 7.57
N SER A 70 -1.56 -8.74 8.88
CA SER A 70 -1.24 -9.79 9.84
C SER A 70 -2.04 -11.07 9.54
N ASP A 71 -3.30 -10.91 9.15
CA ASP A 71 -4.16 -12.04 8.83
C ASP A 71 -3.73 -12.75 7.54
N LEU A 72 -3.02 -12.04 6.64
CA LEU A 72 -2.56 -12.60 5.37
C LEU A 72 -1.24 -13.37 5.50
N TYR A 73 -0.50 -13.13 6.56
CA TYR A 73 0.73 -13.83 6.85
C TYR A 73 0.50 -14.86 7.95
#